data_beb195973ea4785a7a85dfe7a74f6ce3
#
_entry.id   beb195973ea4785a7a85dfe7a74f6ce3
#
_cell.length_a   1.000
_cell.length_b   1.000
_cell.length_c   1.000
_cell.angle_alpha   90.00
_cell.angle_beta   90.00
_cell.angle_gamma   90.00
#
_symmetry.space_group_name_H-M   'P 1'
#
loop_
_entity.id
_entity.type
_entity.pdbx_description
1 polymer ?
#
loop_
_entity_poly.entity_id
_entity_poly.type
_entity_poly.pdbx_seq_one_letter_code
_entity_poly.pdbx_strand_id
1 'polypeptide(L)'
;TSGWASPVYIDCRKLISYPRVRHTLMDFAASVITRNIGFENIDSIAGGETAGIPFAAWIADRLMLPMQYVRKKAKGFGRNAQIEGDFKNDSHILLVEDLTTDGNSKIKFCEALREAGAKVDHTFVVFYYDIFPQTRETLDNISLQMHSLATWWDVLKVAKENNYFENNAIGEVE
;
A
#
# COMPACT_ATOMS: atom_id res chain seq x y z
N THR A 1 8.00 12.96 5.75
CA THR A 1 7.29 14.15 5.28
C THR A 1 8.05 14.68 4.08
N SER A 2 7.38 14.84 2.98
CA SER A 2 7.95 15.25 1.68
C SER A 2 8.51 16.68 1.68
N GLY A 3 8.18 17.50 2.67
CA GLY A 3 8.50 18.93 2.70
C GLY A 3 7.61 19.81 1.83
N TRP A 4 6.64 19.22 1.13
CA TRP A 4 5.67 19.95 0.30
C TRP A 4 4.45 20.37 1.13
N ALA A 5 3.97 21.58 0.90
CA ALA A 5 2.66 22.01 1.38
C ALA A 5 1.57 21.31 0.54
N SER A 6 0.54 20.79 1.20
CA SER A 6 -0.60 20.20 0.52
C SER A 6 -1.89 20.79 1.08
N PRO A 7 -2.83 21.22 0.23
CA PRO A 7 -4.15 21.67 0.69
C PRO A 7 -5.02 20.52 1.20
N VAL A 8 -4.59 19.26 0.96
CA VAL A 8 -5.34 18.06 1.30
C VAL A 8 -4.50 17.12 2.15
N TYR A 9 -5.12 16.52 3.16
CA TYR A 9 -4.53 15.49 3.99
C TYR A 9 -5.44 14.26 4.06
N ILE A 10 -4.95 13.13 3.58
CA ILE A 10 -5.65 11.83 3.67
C ILE A 10 -5.00 11.03 4.80
N ASP A 11 -5.80 10.59 5.77
CA ASP A 11 -5.35 9.76 6.89
C ASP A 11 -6.02 8.37 6.87
N CYS A 12 -5.46 7.46 6.08
CA CYS A 12 -5.92 6.08 6.01
C CYS A 12 -5.82 5.33 7.34
N ARG A 13 -4.94 5.77 8.26
CA ARG A 13 -4.78 5.15 9.59
C ARG A 13 -6.03 5.29 10.45
N LYS A 14 -6.83 6.33 10.25
CA LYS A 14 -8.13 6.48 10.93
C LYS A 14 -9.10 5.34 10.58
N LEU A 15 -9.00 4.77 9.37
CA LEU A 15 -9.86 3.68 8.93
C LEU A 15 -9.71 2.42 9.80
N ILE A 16 -8.57 2.25 10.46
CA ILE A 16 -8.30 1.16 11.41
C ILE A 16 -9.35 1.10 12.53
N SER A 17 -9.80 2.26 13.00
CA SER A 17 -10.75 2.39 14.11
C SER A 17 -12.21 2.12 13.73
N TYR A 18 -12.52 1.97 12.45
CA TYR A 18 -13.90 1.79 11.96
C TYR A 18 -14.10 0.36 11.41
N PRO A 19 -14.50 -0.61 12.24
CA PRO A 19 -14.50 -2.03 11.89
C PRO A 19 -15.33 -2.37 10.66
N ARG A 20 -16.50 -1.75 10.48
CA ARG A 20 -17.36 -1.99 9.30
C ARG A 20 -16.72 -1.46 8.02
N VAL A 21 -16.17 -0.24 8.07
CA VAL A 21 -15.49 0.39 6.92
C VAL A 21 -14.27 -0.43 6.51
N ARG A 22 -13.38 -0.73 7.46
CA ARG A 22 -12.18 -1.52 7.16
C ARG A 22 -12.52 -2.92 6.63
N HIS A 23 -13.56 -3.56 7.18
CA HIS A 23 -14.00 -4.87 6.70
C HIS A 23 -14.36 -4.81 5.21
N THR A 24 -15.22 -3.86 4.82
CA THR A 24 -15.61 -3.64 3.42
C THR A 24 -14.40 -3.30 2.54
N LEU A 25 -13.49 -2.43 3.01
CA LEU A 25 -12.28 -2.09 2.26
C LEU A 25 -11.38 -3.32 2.05
N MET A 26 -11.29 -4.22 3.02
CA MET A 26 -10.49 -5.45 2.87
C MET A 26 -11.14 -6.46 1.93
N ASP A 27 -12.45 -6.51 1.86
CA ASP A 27 -13.16 -7.32 0.86
C ASP A 27 -12.89 -6.78 -0.56
N PHE A 28 -12.93 -5.45 -0.73
CA PHE A 28 -12.54 -4.83 -2.00
C PHE A 28 -11.07 -5.06 -2.34
N ALA A 29 -10.18 -4.95 -1.34
CA ALA A 29 -8.75 -5.23 -1.53
C ALA A 29 -8.52 -6.67 -2.00
N ALA A 30 -9.11 -7.66 -1.33
CA ALA A 30 -9.02 -9.06 -1.74
C ALA A 30 -9.54 -9.27 -3.17
N SER A 31 -10.66 -8.64 -3.52
CA SER A 31 -11.21 -8.70 -4.89
C SER A 31 -10.27 -8.09 -5.94
N VAL A 32 -9.71 -6.91 -5.67
CA VAL A 32 -8.77 -6.24 -6.59
C VAL A 32 -7.50 -7.07 -6.76
N ILE A 33 -6.93 -7.56 -5.67
CA ILE A 33 -5.72 -8.40 -5.67
C ILE A 33 -5.96 -9.67 -6.49
N THR A 34 -7.03 -10.40 -6.20
CA THR A 34 -7.35 -11.66 -6.91
C THR A 34 -7.58 -11.43 -8.39
N ARG A 35 -8.26 -10.34 -8.77
CA ARG A 35 -8.58 -10.05 -10.17
C ARG A 35 -7.39 -9.52 -10.97
N ASN A 36 -6.54 -8.69 -10.38
CA ASN A 36 -5.49 -7.97 -11.11
C ASN A 36 -4.13 -8.65 -11.03
N ILE A 37 -3.88 -9.43 -9.99
CA ILE A 37 -2.62 -10.17 -9.79
C ILE A 37 -2.82 -11.67 -10.00
N GLY A 38 -3.94 -12.19 -9.51
CA GLY A 38 -4.19 -13.63 -9.40
C GLY A 38 -3.73 -14.19 -8.06
N PHE A 39 -4.61 -14.92 -7.40
CA PHE A 39 -4.32 -15.53 -6.10
C PHE A 39 -3.12 -16.49 -6.17
N GLU A 40 -3.02 -17.23 -7.28
CA GLU A 40 -1.94 -18.19 -7.56
C GLU A 40 -0.56 -17.57 -7.73
N ASN A 41 -0.48 -16.26 -7.90
CA ASN A 41 0.77 -15.52 -8.09
C ASN A 41 1.30 -14.89 -6.79
N ILE A 42 0.68 -15.19 -5.64
CA ILE A 42 1.04 -14.61 -4.34
C ILE A 42 1.22 -15.73 -3.32
N ASP A 43 2.42 -15.85 -2.78
CA ASP A 43 2.73 -16.83 -1.73
C ASP A 43 2.50 -16.26 -0.32
N SER A 44 2.70 -14.94 -0.15
CA SER A 44 2.52 -14.28 1.15
C SER A 44 2.34 -12.76 1.03
N ILE A 45 1.93 -12.14 2.14
CA ILE A 45 1.66 -10.70 2.24
C ILE A 45 2.66 -10.04 3.19
N ALA A 46 3.28 -8.94 2.77
CA ALA A 46 4.17 -8.17 3.64
C ALA A 46 3.62 -6.77 3.94
N GLY A 47 3.53 -6.40 5.23
CA GLY A 47 3.15 -5.05 5.63
C GLY A 47 4.36 -4.12 5.80
N GLY A 48 4.31 -2.92 5.22
CA GLY A 48 5.32 -1.89 5.49
C GLY A 48 5.09 -1.23 6.85
N GLU A 49 6.14 -1.12 7.69
CA GLU A 49 6.04 -0.44 8.99
C GLU A 49 5.74 1.06 8.79
N THR A 50 4.73 1.62 9.42
CA THR A 50 3.92 1.10 10.53
C THR A 50 2.47 0.84 10.09
N ALA A 51 1.94 1.71 9.23
CA ALA A 51 0.52 1.71 8.87
C ALA A 51 0.13 0.56 7.93
N GLY A 52 1.07 0.04 7.14
CA GLY A 52 0.83 -1.11 6.28
C GLY A 52 0.59 -2.42 7.03
N ILE A 53 1.12 -2.54 8.26
CA ILE A 53 1.03 -3.79 9.04
C ILE A 53 -0.43 -4.23 9.27
N PRO A 54 -1.33 -3.40 9.83
CA PRO A 54 -2.71 -3.84 10.06
C PRO A 54 -3.46 -4.16 8.76
N PHE A 55 -3.26 -3.39 7.69
CA PHE A 55 -3.89 -3.67 6.40
C PHE A 55 -3.40 -4.99 5.79
N ALA A 56 -2.08 -5.23 5.85
CA ALA A 56 -1.48 -6.49 5.42
C ALA A 56 -2.05 -7.69 6.20
N ALA A 57 -2.17 -7.57 7.52
CA ALA A 57 -2.73 -8.62 8.36
C ALA A 57 -4.17 -8.98 7.97
N TRP A 58 -5.03 -7.98 7.73
CA TRP A 58 -6.42 -8.24 7.35
C TRP A 58 -6.55 -8.76 5.91
N ILE A 59 -5.69 -8.33 4.98
CA ILE A 59 -5.64 -8.87 3.62
C ILE A 59 -5.16 -10.32 3.64
N ALA A 60 -4.11 -10.61 4.40
CA ALA A 60 -3.59 -11.98 4.57
C ALA A 60 -4.64 -12.92 5.15
N ASP A 61 -5.39 -12.46 6.17
CA ASP A 61 -6.51 -13.21 6.76
C ASP A 61 -7.61 -13.49 5.73
N ARG A 62 -8.00 -12.49 4.92
CA ARG A 62 -9.00 -12.66 3.85
C ARG A 62 -8.57 -13.66 2.77
N LEU A 63 -7.30 -13.65 2.41
CA LEU A 63 -6.75 -14.51 1.37
C LEU A 63 -6.22 -15.83 1.92
N MET A 64 -6.25 -16.04 3.24
CA MET A 64 -5.68 -17.21 3.92
C MET A 64 -4.22 -17.44 3.55
N LEU A 65 -3.45 -16.35 3.41
CA LEU A 65 -2.03 -16.37 3.07
C LEU A 65 -1.14 -16.10 4.29
N PRO A 66 0.09 -16.62 4.34
CA PRO A 66 1.10 -16.22 5.32
C PRO A 66 1.33 -14.71 5.31
N MET A 67 1.73 -14.16 6.46
CA MET A 67 1.99 -12.72 6.61
C MET A 67 3.31 -12.47 7.32
N GLN A 68 4.05 -11.48 6.85
CA GLN A 68 5.21 -10.89 7.49
C GLN A 68 5.11 -9.36 7.46
N TYR A 69 6.03 -8.65 8.13
CA TYR A 69 6.16 -7.21 7.95
C TYR A 69 7.60 -6.75 7.87
N VAL A 70 7.79 -5.61 7.19
CA VAL A 70 9.11 -5.02 6.96
C VAL A 70 9.25 -3.77 7.81
N ARG A 71 10.31 -3.73 8.62
CA ARG A 71 10.65 -2.61 9.49
C ARG A 71 11.29 -1.48 8.69
N LYS A 72 11.11 -0.23 9.16
CA LYS A 72 11.81 0.94 8.59
C LYS A 72 13.32 0.87 8.77
N LYS A 73 13.77 0.20 9.84
CA LYS A 73 15.19 0.03 10.19
C LYS A 73 15.45 -1.41 10.62
N ALA A 74 16.61 -1.92 10.23
CA ALA A 74 17.07 -3.23 10.68
C ALA A 74 17.23 -3.27 12.21
N LYS A 75 16.88 -4.42 12.80
CA LYS A 75 17.10 -4.72 14.23
C LYS A 75 18.28 -5.69 14.33
N GLY A 76 19.47 -5.16 14.59
CA GLY A 76 20.68 -5.98 14.69
C GLY A 76 21.33 -6.27 13.32
N PHE A 77 22.00 -7.41 13.20
CA PHE A 77 22.76 -7.83 12.03
C PHE A 77 22.15 -9.10 11.42
N GLY A 78 22.24 -9.24 10.09
CA GLY A 78 21.82 -10.45 9.39
C GLY A 78 20.88 -10.15 8.21
N ARG A 79 20.74 -11.15 7.32
CA ARG A 79 19.99 -11.05 6.06
C ARG A 79 18.53 -10.62 6.24
N ASN A 80 17.89 -11.03 7.34
CA ASN A 80 16.48 -10.77 7.64
C ASN A 80 16.29 -9.78 8.80
N ALA A 81 17.32 -8.98 9.15
CA ALA A 81 17.26 -8.08 10.30
C ALA A 81 16.14 -7.03 10.24
N GLN A 82 15.55 -6.85 9.08
CA GLN A 82 14.48 -5.88 8.81
C GLN A 82 13.08 -6.53 8.66
N ILE A 83 13.01 -7.87 8.64
CA ILE A 83 11.78 -8.60 8.39
C ILE A 83 11.38 -9.38 9.64
N GLU A 84 10.13 -9.29 10.03
CA GLU A 84 9.52 -10.08 11.09
C GLU A 84 8.49 -11.03 10.45
N GLY A 85 8.56 -12.30 10.81
CA GLY A 85 7.88 -13.41 10.15
C GLY A 85 8.85 -14.26 9.35
N ASP A 86 8.32 -15.21 8.58
CA ASP A 86 9.11 -16.16 7.80
C ASP A 86 8.52 -16.35 6.40
N PHE A 87 9.38 -16.63 5.42
CA PHE A 87 8.99 -17.00 4.05
C PHE A 87 10.12 -17.80 3.38
N LYS A 88 9.77 -18.56 2.36
CA LYS A 88 10.74 -19.32 1.57
C LYS A 88 11.45 -18.45 0.55
N ASN A 89 12.70 -18.78 0.21
CA ASN A 89 13.37 -18.13 -0.91
C ASN A 89 12.52 -18.26 -2.18
N ASP A 90 12.60 -17.25 -3.03
CA ASP A 90 11.82 -17.12 -4.27
C ASP A 90 10.30 -17.00 -4.09
N SER A 91 9.79 -16.86 -2.85
CA SER A 91 8.36 -16.57 -2.63
C SER A 91 7.96 -15.24 -3.27
N HIS A 92 6.83 -15.25 -3.95
CA HIS A 92 6.17 -14.06 -4.48
C HIS A 92 5.41 -13.34 -3.38
N ILE A 93 5.89 -12.16 -2.99
CA ILE A 93 5.36 -11.40 -1.85
C ILE A 93 4.68 -10.13 -2.35
N LEU A 94 3.42 -9.93 -1.97
CA LEU A 94 2.71 -8.68 -2.15
C LEU A 94 3.03 -7.71 -1.01
N LEU A 95 3.66 -6.57 -1.33
CA LEU A 95 3.87 -5.50 -0.36
C LEU A 95 2.61 -4.67 -0.18
N VAL A 96 2.18 -4.46 1.07
CA VAL A 96 0.98 -3.70 1.42
C VAL A 96 1.34 -2.51 2.30
N GLU A 97 0.81 -1.33 1.95
CA GLU A 97 0.85 -0.12 2.77
C GLU A 97 -0.53 0.57 2.79
N ASP A 98 -0.68 1.58 3.64
CA ASP A 98 -1.94 2.34 3.77
C ASP A 98 -2.14 3.30 2.59
N LEU A 99 -1.10 4.08 2.25
CA LEU A 99 -1.17 5.04 1.15
C LEU A 99 0.18 5.23 0.44
N THR A 100 0.11 5.88 -0.72
CA THR A 100 1.30 6.32 -1.48
C THR A 100 1.13 7.76 -1.95
N THR A 101 2.23 8.53 -1.78
CA THR A 101 2.46 9.83 -2.42
C THR A 101 3.47 9.67 -3.57
N ASP A 102 4.75 9.65 -3.27
CA ASP A 102 5.89 9.60 -4.19
C ASP A 102 6.51 8.20 -4.40
N GLY A 103 6.07 7.19 -3.66
CA GLY A 103 6.54 5.81 -3.78
C GLY A 103 7.87 5.49 -3.07
N ASN A 104 8.57 6.45 -2.51
CA ASN A 104 9.91 6.27 -1.95
C ASN A 104 9.99 5.24 -0.80
N SER A 105 8.96 5.13 0.04
CA SER A 105 8.93 4.13 1.11
C SER A 105 8.89 2.70 0.56
N LYS A 106 8.18 2.51 -0.57
CA LYS A 106 8.02 1.20 -1.22
C LYS A 106 9.33 0.65 -1.75
N ILE A 107 10.18 1.53 -2.30
CA ILE A 107 11.51 1.13 -2.79
C ILE A 107 12.28 0.43 -1.67
N LYS A 108 12.41 1.09 -0.51
CA LYS A 108 13.18 0.56 0.63
C LYS A 108 12.63 -0.76 1.17
N PHE A 109 11.30 -0.91 1.23
CA PHE A 109 10.69 -2.14 1.68
C PHE A 109 10.83 -3.26 0.66
N CYS A 110 10.71 -2.96 -0.65
CA CYS A 110 10.95 -3.92 -1.72
C CYS A 110 12.41 -4.38 -1.73
N GLU A 111 13.35 -3.46 -1.61
CA GLU A 111 14.80 -3.80 -1.54
C GLU A 111 15.06 -4.75 -0.39
N ALA A 112 14.57 -4.45 0.82
CA ALA A 112 14.77 -5.31 1.99
C ALA A 112 14.18 -6.72 1.81
N LEU A 113 12.99 -6.85 1.20
CA LEU A 113 12.37 -8.13 0.89
C LEU A 113 13.16 -8.90 -0.18
N ARG A 114 13.58 -8.23 -1.25
CA ARG A 114 14.36 -8.81 -2.35
C ARG A 114 15.75 -9.26 -1.87
N GLU A 115 16.42 -8.47 -1.04
CA GLU A 115 17.69 -8.83 -0.40
C GLU A 115 17.54 -10.06 0.51
N ALA A 116 16.39 -10.23 1.14
CA ALA A 116 16.05 -11.41 1.93
C ALA A 116 15.68 -12.65 1.08
N GLY A 117 15.63 -12.51 -0.25
CA GLY A 117 15.39 -13.60 -1.20
C GLY A 117 13.95 -13.72 -1.69
N ALA A 118 13.12 -12.72 -1.48
CA ALA A 118 11.76 -12.68 -2.02
C ALA A 118 11.72 -12.15 -3.46
N LYS A 119 10.65 -12.49 -4.18
CA LYS A 119 10.21 -11.82 -5.41
C LYS A 119 9.10 -10.85 -5.05
N VAL A 120 9.27 -9.59 -5.39
CA VAL A 120 8.31 -8.52 -5.08
C VAL A 120 8.03 -7.75 -6.36
N ASP A 121 6.98 -8.14 -7.07
CA ASP A 121 6.60 -7.57 -8.36
C ASP A 121 5.36 -6.67 -8.23
N HIS A 122 4.63 -6.79 -7.12
CA HIS A 122 3.40 -6.07 -6.87
C HIS A 122 3.40 -5.40 -5.49
N THR A 123 2.81 -4.20 -5.44
CA THR A 123 2.45 -3.52 -4.19
C THR A 123 0.99 -3.10 -4.22
N PHE A 124 0.35 -3.12 -3.06
CA PHE A 124 -1.03 -2.70 -2.87
C PHE A 124 -1.12 -1.60 -1.82
N VAL A 125 -1.94 -0.58 -2.09
CA VAL A 125 -2.26 0.50 -1.15
C VAL A 125 -3.77 0.72 -1.08
N VAL A 126 -4.26 1.17 0.08
CA VAL A 126 -5.66 1.57 0.21
C VAL A 126 -5.92 2.84 -0.60
N PHE A 127 -4.98 3.79 -0.55
CA PHE A 127 -5.10 5.06 -1.25
C PHE A 127 -3.82 5.46 -1.98
N TYR A 128 -3.98 5.94 -3.23
CA TYR A 128 -2.90 6.50 -4.04
C TYR A 128 -3.23 7.93 -4.45
N TYR A 129 -2.34 8.87 -4.15
CA TYR A 129 -2.56 10.27 -4.55
C TYR A 129 -2.63 10.46 -6.07
N ASP A 130 -1.83 9.75 -6.85
CA ASP A 130 -1.79 9.79 -8.33
C ASP A 130 -1.68 11.21 -8.92
N ILE A 131 -1.00 12.10 -8.22
CA ILE A 131 -0.77 13.50 -8.63
C ILE A 131 0.71 13.77 -8.99
N PHE A 132 1.60 12.81 -8.73
CA PHE A 132 3.02 12.91 -9.02
C PHE A 132 3.40 11.99 -10.18
N PRO A 133 3.64 12.53 -11.39
CA PRO A 133 3.98 11.70 -12.57
C PRO A 133 5.22 10.82 -12.35
N GLN A 134 6.19 11.33 -11.56
CA GLN A 134 7.43 10.64 -11.25
C GLN A 134 7.23 9.35 -10.44
N THR A 135 6.11 9.21 -9.73
CA THR A 135 5.85 8.00 -8.93
C THR A 135 5.78 6.75 -9.81
N ARG A 136 5.14 6.83 -10.97
CA ARG A 136 5.04 5.71 -11.92
C ARG A 136 6.42 5.32 -12.45
N GLU A 137 7.20 6.30 -12.95
CA GLU A 137 8.56 6.07 -13.41
C GLU A 137 9.44 5.45 -12.31
N THR A 138 9.33 5.95 -11.08
CA THR A 138 10.06 5.42 -9.92
C THR A 138 9.75 3.95 -9.65
N LEU A 139 8.49 3.56 -9.73
CA LEU A 139 8.07 2.18 -9.52
C LEU A 139 8.43 1.27 -10.71
N ASP A 140 8.30 1.77 -11.94
CA ASP A 140 8.69 1.05 -13.15
C ASP A 140 10.18 0.74 -13.17
N ASN A 141 11.02 1.69 -12.75
CA ASN A 141 12.48 1.51 -12.65
C ASN A 141 12.90 0.36 -11.73
N ILE A 142 12.07 0.00 -10.76
CA ILE A 142 12.30 -1.16 -9.88
C ILE A 142 11.40 -2.35 -10.22
N SER A 143 10.71 -2.33 -11.36
CA SER A 143 9.76 -3.38 -11.81
C SER A 143 8.73 -3.70 -10.73
N LEU A 144 8.06 -2.68 -10.19
CA LEU A 144 7.04 -2.82 -9.15
C LEU A 144 5.71 -2.25 -9.62
N GLN A 145 4.75 -3.12 -9.87
CA GLN A 145 3.40 -2.75 -10.26
C GLN A 145 2.55 -2.39 -9.03
N MET A 146 1.94 -1.19 -9.03
CA MET A 146 1.12 -0.72 -7.93
C MET A 146 -0.37 -0.91 -8.21
N HIS A 147 -1.09 -1.35 -7.18
CA HIS A 147 -2.54 -1.48 -7.15
C HIS A 147 -3.11 -0.65 -5.99
N SER A 148 -4.26 -0.03 -6.21
CA SER A 148 -4.93 0.79 -5.17
C SER A 148 -6.44 0.58 -5.19
N LEU A 149 -7.11 0.88 -4.08
CA LEU A 149 -8.57 0.89 -4.04
C LEU A 149 -9.14 2.20 -4.59
N ALA A 150 -8.49 3.31 -4.28
CA ALA A 150 -8.93 4.63 -4.72
C ALA A 150 -7.73 5.56 -4.95
N THR A 151 -7.93 6.52 -5.85
CA THR A 151 -7.02 7.62 -6.10
C THR A 151 -7.58 8.93 -5.56
N TRP A 152 -6.77 10.00 -5.58
CA TRP A 152 -7.25 11.34 -5.29
C TRP A 152 -8.40 11.75 -6.23
N TRP A 153 -8.32 11.38 -7.49
CA TRP A 153 -9.33 11.71 -8.50
C TRP A 153 -10.69 11.05 -8.22
N ASP A 154 -10.70 9.82 -7.70
CA ASP A 154 -11.91 9.13 -7.27
C ASP A 154 -12.55 9.84 -6.06
N VAL A 155 -11.74 10.22 -5.07
CA VAL A 155 -12.22 10.96 -3.88
C VAL A 155 -12.79 12.32 -4.26
N LEU A 156 -12.09 13.06 -5.12
CA LEU A 156 -12.51 14.37 -5.59
C LEU A 156 -13.83 14.29 -6.37
N LYS A 157 -13.96 13.30 -7.26
CA LYS A 157 -15.20 13.05 -8.01
C LYS A 157 -16.38 12.82 -7.07
N VAL A 158 -16.25 11.91 -6.11
CA VAL A 158 -17.30 11.60 -5.14
C VAL A 158 -17.63 12.81 -4.27
N ALA A 159 -16.63 13.59 -3.85
CA ALA A 159 -16.83 14.80 -3.07
C ALA A 159 -17.66 15.86 -3.82
N LYS A 160 -17.42 16.02 -5.12
CA LYS A 160 -18.21 16.90 -5.99
C LYS A 160 -19.64 16.41 -6.17
N GLU A 161 -19.82 15.17 -6.55
CA GLU A 161 -21.12 14.55 -6.83
C GLU A 161 -22.07 14.62 -5.61
N ASN A 162 -21.51 14.57 -4.40
CA ASN A 162 -22.29 14.57 -3.16
C ASN A 162 -22.28 15.93 -2.42
N ASN A 163 -21.64 16.96 -2.98
CA ASN A 163 -21.54 18.29 -2.36
C ASN A 163 -20.97 18.24 -0.93
N TYR A 164 -19.93 17.42 -0.69
CA TYR A 164 -19.32 17.30 0.64
C TYR A 164 -18.51 18.54 1.06
N PHE A 165 -18.10 19.36 0.11
CA PHE A 165 -17.36 20.60 0.33
C PHE A 165 -17.94 21.72 -0.53
N GLU A 166 -17.67 22.97 -0.14
CA GLU A 166 -18.05 24.15 -0.92
C GLU A 166 -17.26 24.21 -2.25
N ASN A 167 -17.88 24.78 -3.29
CA ASN A 167 -17.30 24.82 -4.64
C ASN A 167 -15.95 25.54 -4.71
N ASN A 168 -15.72 26.55 -3.89
CA ASN A 168 -14.43 27.25 -3.80
C ASN A 168 -13.33 26.31 -3.28
N ALA A 169 -13.61 25.54 -2.24
CA ALA A 169 -12.66 24.56 -1.68
C ALA A 169 -12.34 23.45 -2.69
N ILE A 170 -13.33 23.02 -3.48
CA ILE A 170 -13.13 22.05 -4.55
C ILE A 170 -12.21 22.65 -5.63
N GLY A 171 -12.44 23.91 -6.06
CA GLY A 171 -11.63 24.55 -7.09
C GLY A 171 -10.17 24.83 -6.69
N GLU A 172 -9.86 24.87 -5.38
CA GLU A 172 -8.49 25.03 -4.90
C GLU A 172 -7.65 23.73 -4.99
N VAL A 173 -8.29 22.57 -5.17
CA VAL A 173 -7.64 21.25 -5.17
C VAL A 173 -7.72 20.51 -6.51
N GLU A 174 -8.33 21.12 -7.53
CA GLU A 174 -8.33 20.72 -8.93
C GLU A 174 -7.04 21.14 -9.62
#